data_ee791184ca0c0d223ba1c62f1af7619f
#
_entry.id   ee791184ca0c0d223ba1c62f1af7619f
#
_cell.length_a   1.000
_cell.length_b   1.000
_cell.length_c   1.000
_cell.angle_alpha   90.00
_cell.angle_beta   90.00
_cell.angle_gamma   90.00
#
_symmetry.space_group_name_H-M   'P 1'
#
loop_
_entity.id
_entity.type
_entity.pdbx_description
1 polymer ?
#
loop_
_entity_poly.entity_id
_entity_poly.type
_entity_poly.pdbx_seq_one_letter_code
_entity_poly.pdbx_strand_id
1 'polypeptide(L)'
;MSAGAGVAPAQEAARVALALVPAAPHARAAQPDDLPALLELCAEHAQHTAFERLPYGHAHDGLLELREALFEPPLRAWAWIAYVDGMAVGYASATVGFSLLERAYHLCLESLYVRAAWRERAVETLLFEQALDAAARFGCLNLQWQAPAWSEAARALDLPRRATHMEAVRYVLPVQADHGIG
;
A
#
# COMPACT_ATOMS: atom_id res chain seq x y z
N MET A 1 42.88 -30.09 -38.84
CA MET A 1 41.42 -30.17 -38.97
C MET A 1 40.83 -30.15 -37.56
N SER A 2 40.40 -28.99 -37.13
CA SER A 2 39.91 -28.77 -35.76
C SER A 2 38.38 -28.66 -35.81
N ALA A 3 37.71 -29.56 -35.12
CA ALA A 3 36.27 -29.54 -34.95
C ALA A 3 35.90 -28.58 -33.79
N GLY A 4 35.35 -27.46 -34.11
CA GLY A 4 34.74 -26.55 -33.13
C GLY A 4 33.41 -27.10 -32.66
N ALA A 5 33.33 -27.47 -31.38
CA ALA A 5 32.13 -27.96 -30.74
C ALA A 5 31.16 -26.75 -30.48
N GLY A 6 30.04 -26.76 -31.18
CA GLY A 6 28.92 -25.85 -30.92
C GLY A 6 28.17 -26.24 -29.66
N VAL A 7 28.41 -25.51 -28.60
CA VAL A 7 27.68 -25.61 -27.32
C VAL A 7 26.96 -24.28 -27.06
N ALA A 8 26.18 -23.80 -28.00
CA ALA A 8 25.62 -22.46 -27.81
C ALA A 8 24.09 -22.33 -27.70
N PRO A 9 23.21 -23.11 -28.32
CA PRO A 9 21.79 -22.74 -28.29
C PRO A 9 21.05 -23.13 -26.99
N ALA A 10 21.44 -24.21 -26.33
CA ALA A 10 20.74 -24.67 -25.13
C ALA A 10 21.09 -23.86 -23.88
N GLN A 11 22.32 -23.38 -23.75
CA GLN A 11 22.71 -22.50 -22.62
C GLN A 11 22.18 -21.08 -22.78
N GLU A 12 22.11 -20.58 -24.01
CA GLU A 12 21.50 -19.28 -24.31
C GLU A 12 20.00 -19.31 -24.07
N ALA A 13 19.30 -20.36 -24.49
CA ALA A 13 17.88 -20.57 -24.22
C ALA A 13 17.59 -20.71 -22.71
N ALA A 14 18.44 -21.38 -21.95
CA ALA A 14 18.32 -21.49 -20.50
C ALA A 14 18.58 -20.15 -19.79
N ARG A 15 19.51 -19.34 -20.26
CA ARG A 15 19.75 -17.97 -19.74
C ARG A 15 18.61 -17.04 -20.03
N VAL A 16 18.02 -17.09 -21.23
CA VAL A 16 16.86 -16.29 -21.61
C VAL A 16 15.61 -16.74 -20.81
N ALA A 17 15.45 -18.04 -20.57
CA ALA A 17 14.36 -18.54 -19.74
C ALA A 17 14.50 -18.15 -18.25
N LEU A 18 15.74 -18.11 -17.71
CA LEU A 18 15.99 -17.63 -16.34
C LEU A 18 15.76 -16.13 -16.19
N ALA A 19 15.94 -15.34 -17.26
CA ALA A 19 15.70 -13.90 -17.26
C ALA A 19 14.20 -13.52 -17.35
N LEU A 20 13.32 -14.49 -17.58
CA LEU A 20 11.88 -14.30 -17.71
C LEU A 20 11.06 -14.59 -16.43
N VAL A 21 11.73 -15.03 -15.36
CA VAL A 21 11.07 -15.18 -14.06
C VAL A 21 11.19 -13.85 -13.33
N PRO A 22 10.07 -13.11 -13.11
CA PRO A 22 10.12 -11.86 -12.35
C PRO A 22 10.73 -12.12 -10.97
N ALA A 23 11.51 -11.18 -10.48
CA ALA A 23 12.02 -11.26 -9.11
C ALA A 23 10.85 -11.37 -8.11
N ALA A 24 11.11 -12.03 -7.00
CA ALA A 24 10.10 -12.12 -5.94
C ALA A 24 9.71 -10.72 -5.46
N PRO A 25 8.42 -10.45 -5.25
CA PRO A 25 7.98 -9.18 -4.72
C PRO A 25 8.57 -8.96 -3.33
N HIS A 26 8.91 -7.71 -3.02
CA HIS A 26 9.30 -7.31 -1.68
C HIS A 26 8.62 -6.00 -1.29
N ALA A 27 8.35 -5.81 -0.01
CA ALA A 27 7.75 -4.60 0.52
C ALA A 27 8.61 -4.04 1.66
N ARG A 28 8.67 -2.71 1.77
CA ARG A 28 9.38 -2.00 2.81
C ARG A 28 8.69 -0.68 3.14
N ALA A 29 9.06 -0.07 4.26
CA ALA A 29 8.63 1.30 4.55
C ALA A 29 9.08 2.25 3.43
N ALA A 30 8.18 3.15 3.04
CA ALA A 30 8.46 4.17 2.05
C ALA A 30 9.54 5.14 2.57
N GLN A 31 10.36 5.64 1.67
CA GLN A 31 11.41 6.62 1.92
C GLN A 31 11.15 7.88 1.08
N PRO A 32 11.78 9.03 1.39
CA PRO A 32 11.55 10.26 0.63
C PRO A 32 11.74 10.11 -0.88
N ASP A 33 12.69 9.29 -1.31
CA ASP A 33 12.97 9.03 -2.74
C ASP A 33 11.87 8.21 -3.44
N ASP A 34 10.99 7.54 -2.68
CA ASP A 34 9.85 6.81 -3.22
C ASP A 34 8.65 7.71 -3.54
N LEU A 35 8.70 8.97 -3.14
CA LEU A 35 7.57 9.88 -3.23
C LEU A 35 6.97 10.00 -4.64
N PRO A 36 7.75 10.09 -5.72
CA PRO A 36 7.21 10.11 -7.08
C PRO A 36 6.42 8.83 -7.42
N ALA A 37 6.97 7.66 -7.08
CA ALA A 37 6.32 6.38 -7.34
C ALA A 37 5.05 6.20 -6.47
N LEU A 38 5.09 6.67 -5.24
CA LEU A 38 3.93 6.65 -4.35
C LEU A 38 2.79 7.52 -4.87
N LEU A 39 3.10 8.73 -5.38
CA LEU A 39 2.10 9.61 -5.99
C LEU A 39 1.47 8.99 -7.24
N GLU A 40 2.26 8.34 -8.09
CA GLU A 40 1.75 7.62 -9.26
C GLU A 40 0.76 6.53 -8.84
N LEU A 41 1.14 5.70 -7.88
CA LEU A 41 0.27 4.64 -7.34
C LEU A 41 -1.01 5.20 -6.69
N CYS A 42 -0.91 6.31 -5.96
CA CYS A 42 -2.07 6.99 -5.38
C CYS A 42 -3.02 7.51 -6.47
N ALA A 43 -2.49 8.09 -7.55
CA ALA A 43 -3.29 8.57 -8.68
C ALA A 43 -4.01 7.41 -9.40
N GLU A 44 -3.32 6.29 -9.62
CA GLU A 44 -3.92 5.07 -10.18
C GLU A 44 -5.02 4.53 -9.26
N HIS A 45 -4.76 4.45 -7.95
CA HIS A 45 -5.73 3.99 -6.97
C HIS A 45 -6.99 4.87 -6.98
N ALA A 46 -6.82 6.19 -7.00
CA ALA A 46 -7.94 7.13 -7.06
C ALA A 46 -8.81 6.95 -8.31
N GLN A 47 -8.24 6.52 -9.43
CA GLN A 47 -9.01 6.22 -10.65
C GLN A 47 -9.83 4.94 -10.51
N HIS A 48 -9.31 3.93 -9.81
CA HIS A 48 -10.00 2.65 -9.60
C HIS A 48 -11.12 2.75 -8.56
N THR A 49 -10.99 3.64 -7.59
CA THR A 49 -11.99 3.87 -6.54
C THR A 49 -12.99 4.98 -6.87
N ALA A 50 -13.15 5.31 -8.16
CA ALA A 50 -14.01 6.41 -8.61
C ALA A 50 -15.46 6.33 -8.10
N PHE A 51 -15.97 5.15 -7.78
CA PHE A 51 -17.28 4.93 -7.16
C PHE A 51 -17.30 5.21 -5.65
N GLU A 52 -16.15 5.25 -5.01
CA GLU A 52 -15.99 5.54 -3.58
C GLU A 52 -15.55 6.99 -3.33
N ARG A 53 -15.49 7.79 -4.38
CA ARG A 53 -15.10 9.20 -4.25
C ARG A 53 -16.03 9.90 -3.28
N LEU A 54 -15.46 10.25 -2.15
CA LEU A 54 -16.05 11.26 -1.30
C LEU A 54 -16.20 12.54 -2.12
N PRO A 55 -17.37 13.21 -2.08
CA PRO A 55 -17.67 14.35 -2.95
C PRO A 55 -16.76 15.59 -2.72
N TYR A 56 -15.75 15.48 -1.90
CA TYR A 56 -14.92 16.57 -1.38
C TYR A 56 -13.43 16.49 -1.76
N GLY A 57 -13.05 15.57 -2.62
CA GLY A 57 -11.65 15.42 -2.97
C GLY A 57 -11.32 16.05 -4.31
N HIS A 58 -11.03 17.33 -4.37
CA HIS A 58 -10.05 17.77 -5.35
C HIS A 58 -8.72 17.18 -4.88
N ALA A 59 -8.12 16.34 -5.72
CA ALA A 59 -6.73 16.02 -5.54
C ALA A 59 -5.96 17.34 -5.64
N HIS A 60 -5.68 17.95 -4.49
CA HIS A 60 -4.57 18.87 -4.42
C HIS A 60 -3.36 18.11 -4.94
N ASP A 61 -2.44 18.81 -5.50
CA ASP A 61 -1.13 18.26 -5.85
C ASP A 61 -0.51 17.53 -4.65
N GLY A 62 -0.90 17.88 -3.44
CA GLY A 62 -0.74 17.13 -2.18
C GLY A 62 0.67 16.63 -1.87
N LEU A 63 1.64 17.00 -2.73
CA LEU A 63 3.02 16.55 -2.64
C LEU A 63 3.69 17.00 -1.34
N LEU A 64 3.48 18.26 -0.97
CA LEU A 64 4.08 18.83 0.25
C LEU A 64 3.44 18.22 1.49
N GLU A 65 2.13 18.10 1.51
CA GLU A 65 1.36 17.52 2.62
C GLU A 65 1.70 16.03 2.80
N LEU A 66 1.85 15.30 1.68
CA LEU A 66 2.23 13.89 1.73
C LEU A 66 3.66 13.73 2.27
N ARG A 67 4.59 14.56 1.82
CA ARG A 67 5.96 14.58 2.31
C ARG A 67 6.02 14.91 3.81
N GLU A 68 5.32 15.96 4.21
CA GLU A 68 5.24 16.37 5.62
C GLU A 68 4.67 15.25 6.48
N ALA A 69 3.53 14.66 6.07
CA ALA A 69 2.85 13.64 6.84
C ALA A 69 3.69 12.36 7.03
N LEU A 70 4.46 11.96 6.01
CA LEU A 70 5.20 10.71 6.01
C LEU A 70 6.64 10.83 6.53
N PHE A 71 7.29 11.99 6.37
CA PHE A 71 8.74 12.10 6.55
C PHE A 71 9.18 13.23 7.47
N GLU A 72 8.29 14.15 7.85
CA GLU A 72 8.64 15.28 8.70
C GLU A 72 7.99 15.12 10.10
N PRO A 73 8.78 15.07 11.17
CA PRO A 73 8.23 14.94 12.52
C PRO A 73 7.37 16.15 12.95
N PRO A 74 6.27 15.94 13.67
CA PRO A 74 5.74 14.64 14.08
C PRO A 74 5.06 13.91 12.93
N LEU A 75 5.45 12.64 12.70
CA LEU A 75 4.85 11.83 11.65
C LEU A 75 3.34 11.66 11.90
N ARG A 76 2.54 11.82 10.85
CA ARG A 76 1.07 11.72 10.90
C ARG A 76 0.54 10.49 10.18
N ALA A 77 1.34 9.94 9.27
CA ALA A 77 1.00 8.75 8.50
C ALA A 77 2.25 7.89 8.26
N TRP A 78 2.02 6.64 7.92
CA TRP A 78 3.03 5.68 7.53
C TRP A 78 2.65 5.07 6.20
N ALA A 79 3.63 4.80 5.37
CA ALA A 79 3.42 4.13 4.10
C ALA A 79 4.46 3.03 3.87
N TRP A 80 4.04 1.99 3.16
CA TRP A 80 4.89 0.91 2.67
C TRP A 80 4.69 0.80 1.17
N ILE A 81 5.76 0.48 0.48
CA ILE A 81 5.74 0.34 -0.97
C ILE A 81 6.30 -1.03 -1.36
N ALA A 82 5.66 -1.67 -2.32
CA ALA A 82 6.07 -2.96 -2.85
C ALA A 82 6.71 -2.80 -4.22
N TYR A 83 7.80 -3.53 -4.43
CA TYR A 83 8.59 -3.54 -5.66
C TYR A 83 8.72 -4.94 -6.25
N VAL A 84 8.78 -5.01 -7.58
CA VAL A 84 9.19 -6.17 -8.36
C VAL A 84 10.10 -5.66 -9.47
N ASP A 85 11.28 -6.24 -9.62
CA ASP A 85 12.29 -5.82 -10.61
C ASP A 85 12.55 -4.31 -10.62
N GLY A 86 12.57 -3.67 -9.46
CA GLY A 86 12.79 -2.23 -9.30
C GLY A 86 11.58 -1.36 -9.65
N MET A 87 10.48 -1.93 -10.08
CA MET A 87 9.23 -1.22 -10.37
C MET A 87 8.30 -1.23 -9.16
N ALA A 88 7.79 -0.07 -8.76
CA ALA A 88 6.76 0.02 -7.74
C ALA A 88 5.45 -0.58 -8.26
N VAL A 89 4.90 -1.55 -7.53
CA VAL A 89 3.71 -2.31 -7.98
C VAL A 89 2.52 -2.17 -7.04
N GLY A 90 2.71 -1.59 -5.85
CA GLY A 90 1.63 -1.37 -4.89
C GLY A 90 2.11 -0.61 -3.66
N TYR A 91 1.17 -0.15 -2.87
CA TYR A 91 1.43 0.54 -1.61
C TYR A 91 0.36 0.23 -0.56
N ALA A 92 0.72 0.45 0.69
CA ALA A 92 -0.22 0.53 1.82
C ALA A 92 0.07 1.80 2.62
N SER A 93 -0.96 2.39 3.23
CA SER A 93 -0.83 3.53 4.13
C SER A 93 -1.66 3.34 5.39
N ALA A 94 -1.18 3.91 6.50
CA ALA A 94 -1.84 3.79 7.78
C ALA A 94 -1.64 5.04 8.65
N THR A 95 -2.54 5.21 9.62
CA THR A 95 -2.45 6.20 10.68
C THR A 95 -2.53 5.54 12.05
N VAL A 96 -2.01 6.18 13.08
CA VAL A 96 -2.13 5.71 14.46
C VAL A 96 -3.22 6.52 15.16
N GLY A 97 -4.23 5.81 15.66
CA GLY A 97 -5.29 6.38 16.48
C GLY A 97 -5.17 5.95 17.94
N PHE A 98 -5.80 6.71 18.83
CA PHE A 98 -5.92 6.36 20.24
C PHE A 98 -7.40 6.25 20.61
N SER A 99 -7.81 5.08 21.10
CA SER A 99 -9.15 4.86 21.64
C SER A 99 -9.19 5.22 23.12
N LEU A 100 -9.96 6.25 23.47
CA LEU A 100 -10.18 6.62 24.88
C LEU A 100 -10.94 5.52 25.63
N LEU A 101 -11.83 4.82 24.94
CA LEU A 101 -12.64 3.75 25.52
C LEU A 101 -11.77 2.53 25.86
N GLU A 102 -10.93 2.11 24.93
CA GLU A 102 -10.01 0.98 25.12
C GLU A 102 -8.73 1.39 25.85
N ARG A 103 -8.47 2.71 25.94
CA ARG A 103 -7.22 3.28 26.49
C ARG A 103 -5.98 2.72 25.82
N ALA A 104 -6.04 2.56 24.51
CA ALA A 104 -5.00 1.91 23.72
C ALA A 104 -4.85 2.56 22.34
N TYR A 105 -3.66 2.42 21.78
CA TYR A 105 -3.40 2.76 20.39
C TYR A 105 -3.89 1.66 19.46
N HIS A 106 -4.31 2.05 18.27
CA HIS A 106 -4.60 1.15 17.15
C HIS A 106 -3.98 1.70 15.87
N LEU A 107 -3.59 0.83 14.96
CA LEU A 107 -3.16 1.20 13.63
C LEU A 107 -4.36 1.09 12.70
N CYS A 108 -4.68 2.17 12.00
CA CYS A 108 -5.75 2.19 11.00
C CYS A 108 -5.11 2.11 9.60
N LEU A 109 -5.31 1.01 8.88
CA LEU A 109 -4.90 0.85 7.50
C LEU A 109 -5.89 1.63 6.63
N GLU A 110 -5.43 2.75 6.08
CA GLU A 110 -6.26 3.69 5.30
C GLU A 110 -6.38 3.26 3.85
N SER A 111 -5.30 2.74 3.29
CA SER A 111 -5.25 2.35 1.89
C SER A 111 -4.39 1.10 1.72
N LEU A 112 -4.82 0.25 0.79
CA LEU A 112 -4.06 -0.87 0.25
C LEU A 112 -4.36 -0.97 -1.24
N TYR A 113 -3.36 -0.77 -2.07
CA TYR A 113 -3.48 -0.81 -3.52
C TYR A 113 -2.37 -1.62 -4.16
N VAL A 114 -2.75 -2.46 -5.11
CA VAL A 114 -1.82 -3.21 -5.96
C VAL A 114 -2.28 -3.09 -7.40
N ARG A 115 -1.35 -2.79 -8.30
CA ARG A 115 -1.59 -2.76 -9.75
C ARG A 115 -2.17 -4.09 -10.22
N ALA A 116 -3.17 -4.05 -11.11
CA ALA A 116 -3.95 -5.21 -11.53
C ALA A 116 -3.08 -6.39 -12.00
N ALA A 117 -1.99 -6.12 -12.72
CA ALA A 117 -1.07 -7.15 -13.21
C ALA A 117 -0.31 -7.91 -12.09
N TRP A 118 -0.32 -7.37 -10.86
CA TRP A 118 0.43 -7.88 -9.72
C TRP A 118 -0.47 -8.37 -8.57
N ARG A 119 -1.78 -8.31 -8.74
CA ARG A 119 -2.76 -8.88 -7.81
C ARG A 119 -2.62 -10.40 -7.78
N GLU A 120 -3.04 -11.03 -6.69
CA GLU A 120 -2.97 -12.48 -6.47
C GLU A 120 -1.55 -13.06 -6.50
N ARG A 121 -0.53 -12.21 -6.38
CA ARG A 121 0.89 -12.58 -6.33
C ARG A 121 1.52 -12.35 -4.96
N ALA A 122 0.72 -12.43 -3.92
CA ALA A 122 1.11 -12.19 -2.51
C ALA A 122 1.59 -10.76 -2.20
N VAL A 123 1.49 -9.80 -3.13
CA VAL A 123 1.90 -8.41 -2.89
C VAL A 123 1.03 -7.74 -1.83
N GLU A 124 -0.28 -7.99 -1.89
CA GLU A 124 -1.24 -7.52 -0.88
C GLU A 124 -0.87 -8.05 0.51
N THR A 125 -0.55 -9.34 0.60
CA THR A 125 -0.14 -9.98 1.85
C THR A 125 1.13 -9.35 2.40
N LEU A 126 2.14 -9.13 1.56
CA LEU A 126 3.39 -8.50 1.97
C LEU A 126 3.18 -7.09 2.52
N LEU A 127 2.38 -6.27 1.84
CA LEU A 127 2.06 -4.92 2.30
C LEU A 127 1.28 -4.93 3.63
N PHE A 128 0.34 -5.86 3.75
CA PHE A 128 -0.43 -6.03 4.98
C PHE A 128 0.45 -6.49 6.16
N GLU A 129 1.37 -7.41 5.92
CA GLU A 129 2.33 -7.86 6.94
C GLU A 129 3.22 -6.73 7.41
N GLN A 130 3.65 -5.82 6.51
CA GLN A 130 4.38 -4.61 6.91
C GLN A 130 3.58 -3.73 7.87
N ALA A 131 2.28 -3.54 7.61
CA ALA A 131 1.40 -2.78 8.48
C ALA A 131 1.18 -3.50 9.83
N LEU A 132 1.02 -4.81 9.81
CA LEU A 132 0.84 -5.61 11.04
C LEU A 132 2.09 -5.56 11.92
N ASP A 133 3.27 -5.70 11.34
CA ASP A 133 4.55 -5.58 12.03
C ASP A 133 4.74 -4.17 12.61
N ALA A 134 4.30 -3.14 11.88
CA ALA A 134 4.34 -1.77 12.37
C ALA A 134 3.39 -1.57 13.55
N ALA A 135 2.17 -2.11 13.49
CA ALA A 135 1.23 -2.08 14.61
C ALA A 135 1.83 -2.68 15.88
N ALA A 136 2.50 -3.82 15.75
CA ALA A 136 3.20 -4.46 16.86
C ALA A 136 4.35 -3.58 17.41
N ARG A 137 5.18 -3.02 16.54
CA ARG A 137 6.30 -2.13 16.94
C ARG A 137 5.83 -0.84 17.62
N PHE A 138 4.68 -0.30 17.21
CA PHE A 138 4.09 0.90 17.80
C PHE A 138 3.33 0.62 19.10
N GLY A 139 3.24 -0.65 19.52
CA GLY A 139 2.49 -1.05 20.71
C GLY A 139 0.98 -0.89 20.54
N CYS A 140 0.48 -0.97 19.30
CA CYS A 140 -0.95 -0.92 19.03
C CYS A 140 -1.65 -2.20 19.52
N LEU A 141 -2.83 -2.04 20.10
CA LEU A 141 -3.66 -3.15 20.55
C LEU A 141 -4.17 -4.00 19.38
N ASN A 142 -4.49 -3.33 18.26
CA ASN A 142 -5.00 -3.97 17.06
C ASN A 142 -4.66 -3.18 15.79
N LEU A 143 -4.85 -3.83 14.63
CA LEU A 143 -4.87 -3.25 13.30
C LEU A 143 -6.33 -3.23 12.84
N GLN A 144 -6.80 -2.07 12.42
CA GLN A 144 -8.15 -1.86 11.89
C GLN A 144 -8.08 -1.48 10.42
N TRP A 145 -9.04 -1.93 9.63
CA TRP A 145 -9.21 -1.50 8.24
C TRP A 145 -10.67 -1.50 7.85
N GLN A 146 -11.00 -0.70 6.86
CA GLN A 146 -12.32 -0.67 6.26
C GLN A 146 -12.22 -1.24 4.84
N ALA A 147 -13.16 -2.10 4.49
CA ALA A 147 -13.27 -2.63 3.15
C ALA A 147 -14.74 -2.65 2.74
N PRO A 148 -15.04 -2.33 1.48
CA PRO A 148 -16.38 -2.50 0.98
C PRO A 148 -16.81 -3.96 1.12
N ALA A 149 -18.05 -4.20 1.52
CA ALA A 149 -18.57 -5.54 1.74
C ALA A 149 -18.49 -6.48 0.52
N TRP A 150 -18.35 -5.89 -0.68
CA TRP A 150 -18.21 -6.60 -1.96
C TRP A 150 -16.74 -6.74 -2.43
N SER A 151 -15.78 -6.20 -1.70
CA SER A 151 -14.38 -6.27 -2.10
C SER A 151 -13.80 -7.66 -1.94
N GLU A 152 -13.51 -8.33 -3.05
CA GLU A 152 -12.77 -9.60 -3.04
C GLU A 152 -11.37 -9.45 -2.47
N ALA A 153 -10.71 -8.32 -2.71
CA ALA A 153 -9.40 -8.03 -2.15
C ALA A 153 -9.43 -8.00 -0.61
N ALA A 154 -10.51 -7.48 -0.02
CA ALA A 154 -10.70 -7.54 1.43
C ALA A 154 -10.93 -8.97 1.93
N ARG A 155 -11.59 -9.81 1.14
CA ARG A 155 -11.78 -11.23 1.45
C ARG A 155 -10.51 -12.05 1.25
N ALA A 156 -9.68 -11.69 0.28
CA ALA A 156 -8.37 -12.34 0.06
C ALA A 156 -7.38 -12.01 1.17
N LEU A 157 -7.53 -10.85 1.79
CA LEU A 157 -6.93 -10.50 3.07
C LEU A 157 -7.69 -11.13 4.23
N ASP A 158 -8.80 -11.85 3.94
CA ASP A 158 -9.52 -12.64 4.94
C ASP A 158 -8.55 -13.65 5.49
N LEU A 159 -7.90 -13.08 6.36
CA LEU A 159 -6.91 -13.66 7.16
C LEU A 159 -7.62 -14.78 7.87
N PRO A 160 -7.21 -16.00 7.65
CA PRO A 160 -7.65 -17.13 8.44
C PRO A 160 -7.34 -16.93 9.93
N ARG A 161 -7.12 -15.69 10.36
CA ARG A 161 -6.39 -15.33 11.57
C ARG A 161 -7.18 -14.46 12.53
N ARG A 162 -8.49 -14.63 12.63
CA ARG A 162 -9.25 -14.07 13.76
C ARG A 162 -9.59 -12.58 13.68
N ALA A 163 -9.70 -11.98 12.50
CA ALA A 163 -10.29 -10.65 12.41
C ALA A 163 -11.78 -10.73 12.78
N THR A 164 -12.22 -9.86 13.66
CA THR A 164 -13.63 -9.71 13.98
C THR A 164 -14.23 -8.71 13.02
N HIS A 165 -15.20 -9.13 12.24
CA HIS A 165 -15.97 -8.25 11.38
C HIS A 165 -16.96 -7.43 12.21
N MET A 166 -16.93 -6.09 12.04
CA MET A 166 -17.87 -5.17 12.67
C MET A 166 -18.54 -4.35 11.58
N GLU A 167 -19.87 -4.30 11.60
CA GLU A 167 -20.62 -3.40 10.73
C GLU A 167 -20.49 -1.97 11.25
N ALA A 168 -20.06 -1.06 10.37
CA ALA A 168 -19.94 0.36 10.67
C ALA A 168 -20.40 1.21 9.50
N VAL A 169 -20.98 2.37 9.78
CA VAL A 169 -21.33 3.37 8.78
C VAL A 169 -20.36 4.53 8.93
N ARG A 170 -19.68 4.87 7.84
CA ARG A 170 -18.79 6.03 7.82
C ARG A 170 -19.57 7.28 7.41
N TYR A 171 -19.55 8.29 8.26
CA TYR A 171 -20.06 9.62 7.96
C TYR A 171 -18.88 10.55 7.67
N VAL A 172 -19.02 11.38 6.65
CA VAL A 172 -18.00 12.36 6.28
C VAL A 172 -18.65 13.73 6.17
N LEU A 173 -18.21 14.67 6.99
CA LEU A 173 -18.60 16.06 6.94
C LEU A 173 -17.40 16.90 6.52
N PRO A 174 -17.49 17.65 5.41
CA PRO A 174 -16.39 18.55 5.02
C PRO A 174 -16.23 19.65 6.05
N VAL A 175 -14.98 19.90 6.39
CA VAL A 175 -14.62 21.07 7.18
C VAL A 175 -14.20 22.16 6.19
N GLN A 176 -15.00 23.23 6.08
CA GLN A 176 -14.58 24.39 5.32
C GLN A 176 -13.46 25.07 6.13
N ALA A 177 -12.28 25.13 5.54
CA ALA A 177 -11.27 26.04 6.04
C ALA A 177 -11.79 27.46 5.74
N ASP A 178 -12.27 28.16 6.77
CA ASP A 178 -12.48 29.61 6.68
C ASP A 178 -11.12 30.23 6.39
N HIS A 179 -10.85 30.48 5.14
CA HIS A 179 -9.81 31.43 4.74
C HIS A 179 -10.32 32.82 5.12
N GLY A 180 -10.30 33.10 6.41
CA GLY A 180 -10.50 34.45 6.92
C GLY A 180 -9.43 35.34 6.31
N ILE A 181 -9.84 36.08 5.30
CA ILE A 181 -9.12 37.23 4.80
C ILE A 181 -9.20 38.28 5.91
N GLY A 182 -8.14 38.43 6.64
CA GLY A 182 -7.86 39.53 7.53
C GLY A 182 -6.76 40.40 6.94
#